data_597385bdbfccc02c7ada938231484f84
#
_entry.id   597385bdbfccc02c7ada938231484f84
#
_cell.length_a   1.000
_cell.length_b   1.000
_cell.length_c   1.000
_cell.angle_alpha   90.00
_cell.angle_beta   90.00
_cell.angle_gamma   90.00
#
_symmetry.space_group_name_H-M   'P 1'
#
loop_
_entity.id
_entity.type
_entity.pdbx_description
1 polymer ?
#
loop_
_entity_poly.entity_id
_entity_poly.type
_entity_poly.pdbx_seq_one_letter_code
_entity_poly.pdbx_strand_id
1 'polypeptide(L)'
;MNSSQATHTPVNRQKTVRFLSLLLCLLMLVGSVAELVACGTGDTAETTSAGGETNSEPEVTAEEDPFKNVDYKGREFRILTSTNIASAGMGNSNYLIEGEKDAASSMVNDAVFERNAVVEKKIGVQLKFTQLDVDYNGVFSKIRTYVTSNLDEHDLVINDLFPFANLSIEGNFRNILAPEFTGFDFEDKTYWYKEYMDDLRLQNGYEYILAGDFFIDVLRSSHLLLFNKGMYQDHYQRDPNEVYDWVLNYEWTYEKMNQMITDMYDDKNRNGLKDYGDQWGISVLELWGSSIGFVVSANPGFITRDEDGTPFPALGENSRGEDLTDWLYKIVYNDSACFGITSDAKILQDFTEGLSLICDYQRLGSLENTILLSMQGEAGVLPCPMLYASDKQYNTATHDTTEVGAIMTTAKDAEFISTVIQVLSRETASLLIPKYYGEALQVQYVTDPYASKMVQIIHDNIRESFILAYNNWTGSIMLNVFSNAVSGKRSFSAMYNARSSRNMQTNMNRMIKAFKRYNKIL
;
A
#
# COMPACT_ATOMS: atom_id res chain seq x y z
N MET A 1 26.10 -62.14 20.36
CA MET A 1 25.09 -62.39 21.40
C MET A 1 23.95 -61.43 21.16
N ASN A 2 22.79 -62.00 20.90
CA ASN A 2 21.56 -61.32 20.46
C ASN A 2 20.99 -60.31 21.47
N SER A 3 20.49 -59.14 21.00
CA SER A 3 19.41 -58.46 21.67
C SER A 3 18.43 -57.89 20.62
N SER A 4 17.23 -58.36 20.76
CA SER A 4 16.05 -58.17 19.92
C SER A 4 15.60 -56.69 19.86
N GLN A 5 15.33 -56.22 18.64
CA GLN A 5 14.56 -55.00 18.38
C GLN A 5 13.07 -55.33 18.43
N ALA A 6 12.35 -54.61 19.28
CA ALA A 6 10.89 -54.55 19.26
C ALA A 6 10.44 -53.40 18.36
N THR A 7 9.77 -53.74 17.27
CA THR A 7 9.14 -52.79 16.36
C THR A 7 7.78 -52.36 16.92
N HIS A 8 7.66 -51.06 17.29
CA HIS A 8 6.38 -50.43 17.55
C HIS A 8 5.88 -49.76 16.27
N THR A 9 4.78 -50.25 15.73
CA THR A 9 3.98 -49.65 14.67
C THR A 9 3.20 -48.44 15.23
N PRO A 10 3.24 -47.25 14.61
CA PRO A 10 2.42 -46.14 15.05
C PRO A 10 0.99 -46.27 14.53
N VAL A 11 0.04 -46.38 15.46
CA VAL A 11 -1.39 -46.41 15.21
C VAL A 11 -1.87 -45.05 14.73
N ASN A 12 -2.64 -45.10 13.70
CA ASN A 12 -3.21 -44.11 12.80
C ASN A 12 -4.05 -43.00 13.50
N ARG A 13 -3.44 -42.05 14.21
CA ARG A 13 -4.09 -40.91 14.87
C ARG A 13 -4.73 -39.93 13.90
N GLN A 14 -4.26 -39.84 12.67
CA GLN A 14 -4.79 -38.89 11.68
C GLN A 14 -6.16 -39.26 11.11
N LYS A 15 -6.51 -40.53 11.05
CA LYS A 15 -7.83 -40.97 10.58
C LYS A 15 -8.95 -40.72 11.59
N THR A 16 -8.62 -40.83 12.89
CA THR A 16 -9.60 -40.61 13.96
C THR A 16 -9.95 -39.11 14.13
N VAL A 17 -8.98 -38.21 13.95
CA VAL A 17 -9.23 -36.76 14.03
C VAL A 17 -10.05 -36.29 12.84
N ARG A 18 -9.82 -36.80 11.64
CA ARG A 18 -10.63 -36.46 10.44
C ARG A 18 -12.06 -37.00 10.53
N PHE A 19 -12.29 -38.11 11.20
CA PHE A 19 -13.63 -38.62 11.39
C PHE A 19 -14.43 -37.85 12.45
N LEU A 20 -13.78 -37.36 13.51
CA LEU A 20 -14.42 -36.49 14.51
C LEU A 20 -14.76 -35.10 13.96
N SER A 21 -13.89 -34.51 13.13
CA SER A 21 -14.18 -33.22 12.53
C SER A 21 -15.33 -33.25 11.51
N LEU A 22 -15.45 -34.33 10.73
CA LEU A 22 -16.58 -34.54 9.82
C LEU A 22 -17.89 -34.77 10.57
N LEU A 23 -17.87 -35.45 11.72
CA LEU A 23 -19.06 -35.66 12.55
C LEU A 23 -19.52 -34.39 13.24
N LEU A 24 -18.59 -33.50 13.63
CA LEU A 24 -18.92 -32.19 14.20
C LEU A 24 -19.54 -31.22 13.15
N CYS A 25 -19.03 -31.24 11.92
CA CYS A 25 -19.60 -30.46 10.82
C CYS A 25 -21.01 -30.97 10.42
N LEU A 26 -21.27 -32.27 10.49
CA LEU A 26 -22.60 -32.81 10.22
C LEU A 26 -23.62 -32.47 11.31
N LEU A 27 -23.20 -32.36 12.57
CA LEU A 27 -24.05 -31.97 13.69
C LEU A 27 -24.43 -30.49 13.68
N MET A 28 -23.58 -29.62 13.13
CA MET A 28 -23.90 -28.18 12.95
C MET A 28 -24.87 -27.92 11.78
N LEU A 29 -24.87 -28.79 10.75
CA LEU A 29 -25.80 -28.70 9.63
C LEU A 29 -27.22 -29.16 9.96
N VAL A 30 -27.42 -29.99 10.98
CA VAL A 30 -28.75 -30.46 11.41
C VAL A 30 -29.42 -29.48 12.38
N GLY A 31 -28.65 -28.59 13.05
CA GLY A 31 -29.16 -27.57 13.95
C GLY A 31 -29.84 -26.37 13.27
N SER A 32 -29.56 -26.13 12.00
CA SER A 32 -30.05 -24.93 11.28
C SER A 32 -31.34 -25.14 10.47
N VAL A 33 -31.92 -26.32 10.49
CA VAL A 33 -33.18 -26.64 9.74
C VAL A 33 -34.40 -26.72 10.67
N ALA A 34 -34.27 -26.58 12.00
CA ALA A 34 -35.35 -26.76 12.96
C ALA A 34 -36.13 -25.48 13.32
N GLU A 35 -35.81 -24.30 12.76
CA GLU A 35 -36.49 -23.04 13.11
C GLU A 35 -37.45 -22.49 12.02
N LEU A 36 -37.77 -23.25 10.98
CA LEU A 36 -38.64 -22.78 9.87
C LEU A 36 -40.01 -23.46 9.80
N VAL A 37 -40.47 -24.16 10.85
CA VAL A 37 -41.83 -24.75 10.87
C VAL A 37 -42.50 -24.47 12.21
N ALA A 38 -42.99 -23.26 12.39
CA ALA A 38 -44.07 -22.97 13.36
C ALA A 38 -44.67 -21.58 13.08
N CYS A 39 -45.54 -21.49 12.11
CA CYS A 39 -46.66 -20.52 12.15
C CYS A 39 -47.74 -20.97 11.17
N GLY A 40 -48.83 -21.47 11.70
CA GLY A 40 -50.06 -21.75 10.99
C GLY A 40 -51.14 -22.19 11.99
N THR A 41 -52.12 -21.35 12.16
CA THR A 41 -53.55 -21.53 12.27
C THR A 41 -54.27 -20.76 13.41
N GLY A 42 -55.22 -19.90 12.98
CA GLY A 42 -56.52 -19.64 13.58
C GLY A 42 -56.53 -18.44 14.57
N ASP A 43 -57.35 -17.48 14.56
CA ASP A 43 -58.68 -17.21 14.08
C ASP A 43 -59.03 -15.71 14.26
N THR A 44 -59.89 -15.23 13.42
CA THR A 44 -60.65 -13.97 13.35
C THR A 44 -60.89 -13.14 14.60
N ALA A 45 -60.66 -11.79 14.48
CA ALA A 45 -61.65 -10.74 14.89
C ALA A 45 -61.25 -9.37 14.32
N GLU A 46 -62.21 -8.69 13.72
CA GLU A 46 -62.20 -7.34 13.16
C GLU A 46 -61.83 -6.26 14.19
N THR A 47 -61.12 -5.20 13.82
CA THR A 47 -61.64 -3.83 13.71
C THR A 47 -60.58 -2.77 13.46
N THR A 48 -60.86 -1.89 12.46
CA THR A 48 -60.57 -0.46 12.28
C THR A 48 -59.12 0.05 12.13
N SER A 49 -58.86 0.42 10.90
CA SER A 49 -58.17 1.59 10.32
C SER A 49 -57.37 2.55 11.23
N ALA A 50 -56.08 2.68 10.93
CA ALA A 50 -55.37 3.97 10.84
C ALA A 50 -54.08 3.77 10.00
N GLY A 51 -53.83 4.69 9.09
CA GLY A 51 -52.75 4.63 8.08
C GLY A 51 -51.36 4.45 8.69
N GLY A 52 -50.64 3.51 8.12
CA GLY A 52 -49.23 3.30 8.34
C GLY A 52 -48.53 3.41 6.99
N GLU A 53 -47.70 4.40 6.85
CA GLU A 53 -46.78 4.56 5.73
C GLU A 53 -45.93 3.30 5.60
N THR A 54 -46.05 2.63 4.47
CA THR A 54 -45.11 1.59 4.05
C THR A 54 -43.80 2.26 3.71
N ASN A 55 -42.82 2.20 4.61
CA ASN A 55 -41.41 2.38 4.28
C ASN A 55 -41.00 1.21 3.38
N SER A 56 -41.11 1.40 2.08
CA SER A 56 -40.38 0.59 1.13
C SER A 56 -38.89 0.94 1.29
N GLU A 57 -38.07 0.01 1.78
CA GLU A 57 -36.63 0.09 1.61
C GLU A 57 -36.35 0.37 0.12
N PRO A 58 -35.44 1.30 -0.20
CA PRO A 58 -35.08 1.52 -1.60
C PRO A 58 -34.47 0.22 -2.14
N GLU A 59 -35.12 -0.34 -3.14
CA GLU A 59 -34.57 -1.42 -3.95
C GLU A 59 -33.25 -0.90 -4.53
N VAL A 60 -32.13 -1.39 -4.02
CA VAL A 60 -30.80 -1.12 -4.59
C VAL A 60 -30.80 -1.78 -5.95
N THR A 61 -31.15 -1.03 -6.99
CA THR A 61 -30.98 -1.46 -8.37
C THR A 61 -29.49 -1.71 -8.55
N ALA A 62 -29.10 -2.97 -8.74
CA ALA A 62 -27.74 -3.34 -9.08
C ALA A 62 -27.33 -2.53 -10.30
N GLU A 63 -26.30 -1.72 -10.18
CA GLU A 63 -25.79 -0.89 -11.26
C GLU A 63 -25.38 -1.80 -12.42
N GLU A 64 -25.90 -1.51 -13.62
CA GLU A 64 -25.69 -2.37 -14.77
C GLU A 64 -24.21 -2.32 -15.18
N ASP A 65 -23.55 -3.48 -15.32
CA ASP A 65 -22.13 -3.56 -15.68
C ASP A 65 -21.90 -2.89 -17.06
N PRO A 66 -21.17 -1.77 -17.13
CA PRO A 66 -20.96 -1.01 -18.37
C PRO A 66 -20.19 -1.82 -19.42
N PHE A 67 -19.50 -2.89 -19.04
CA PHE A 67 -18.68 -3.71 -19.92
C PHE A 67 -19.35 -5.01 -20.37
N LYS A 68 -20.61 -5.27 -19.98
CA LYS A 68 -21.32 -6.53 -20.30
C LYS A 68 -21.44 -6.84 -21.80
N ASN A 69 -21.39 -5.80 -22.66
CA ASN A 69 -21.52 -5.93 -24.12
C ASN A 69 -20.18 -5.71 -24.85
N VAL A 70 -19.08 -5.54 -24.13
CA VAL A 70 -17.75 -5.37 -24.72
C VAL A 70 -17.18 -6.74 -25.08
N ASP A 71 -16.76 -6.91 -26.35
CA ASP A 71 -16.09 -8.13 -26.81
C ASP A 71 -15.04 -7.77 -27.87
N TYR A 72 -13.77 -7.89 -27.50
CA TYR A 72 -12.62 -7.63 -28.36
C TYR A 72 -12.18 -8.85 -29.18
N LYS A 73 -12.93 -9.95 -29.16
CA LYS A 73 -12.78 -11.14 -30.03
C LYS A 73 -11.39 -11.76 -30.00
N GLY A 74 -10.79 -11.83 -28.86
CA GLY A 74 -9.46 -12.41 -28.64
C GLY A 74 -8.31 -11.48 -29.01
N ARG A 75 -8.55 -10.18 -29.12
CA ARG A 75 -7.47 -9.19 -29.31
C ARG A 75 -6.47 -9.24 -28.18
N GLU A 76 -5.18 -9.18 -28.53
CA GLU A 76 -4.10 -9.15 -27.54
C GLU A 76 -4.00 -7.77 -26.88
N PHE A 77 -3.84 -7.78 -25.54
CA PHE A 77 -3.46 -6.64 -24.72
C PHE A 77 -2.05 -6.89 -24.16
N ARG A 78 -1.10 -6.08 -24.56
CA ARG A 78 0.35 -6.32 -24.41
C ARG A 78 0.90 -5.51 -23.24
N ILE A 79 1.38 -6.19 -22.20
CA ILE A 79 1.90 -5.60 -20.97
C ILE A 79 3.42 -5.82 -20.90
N LEU A 80 4.18 -4.75 -20.66
CA LEU A 80 5.62 -4.79 -20.43
C LEU A 80 5.93 -4.54 -18.96
N THR A 81 6.75 -5.39 -18.37
CA THR A 81 7.31 -5.22 -17.03
C THR A 81 8.74 -5.79 -16.96
N SER A 82 9.36 -5.81 -15.78
CA SER A 82 10.64 -6.48 -15.55
C SER A 82 10.51 -7.64 -14.57
N THR A 83 11.42 -8.61 -14.65
CA THR A 83 11.51 -9.72 -13.70
C THR A 83 12.21 -9.33 -12.40
N ASN A 84 13.01 -8.29 -12.44
CA ASN A 84 13.80 -7.82 -11.32
C ASN A 84 13.16 -6.54 -10.74
N ILE A 85 11.94 -6.72 -10.25
CA ILE A 85 11.20 -5.68 -9.56
C ILE A 85 11.66 -5.69 -8.12
N ALA A 86 12.43 -4.70 -7.77
CA ALA A 86 12.88 -4.49 -6.41
C ALA A 86 11.86 -3.65 -5.63
N SER A 87 10.67 -4.16 -5.39
CA SER A 87 9.94 -3.66 -4.22
C SER A 87 10.70 -4.19 -3.00
N ALA A 88 11.53 -3.32 -2.44
CA ALA A 88 12.54 -3.64 -1.47
C ALA A 88 12.05 -4.61 -0.37
N GLY A 89 12.64 -5.78 -0.31
CA GLY A 89 12.35 -6.78 0.72
C GLY A 89 11.03 -7.55 0.58
N MET A 90 10.17 -7.24 -0.40
CA MET A 90 8.89 -7.93 -0.57
C MET A 90 8.89 -9.01 -1.65
N GLY A 91 10.06 -9.32 -2.20
CA GLY A 91 10.22 -10.37 -3.20
C GLY A 91 9.88 -9.94 -4.63
N ASN A 92 10.00 -10.89 -5.56
CA ASN A 92 9.73 -10.66 -6.98
C ASN A 92 8.22 -10.54 -7.21
N SER A 93 7.77 -9.48 -7.85
CA SER A 93 6.36 -9.18 -8.10
C SER A 93 5.81 -9.72 -9.43
N ASN A 94 6.53 -10.59 -10.14
CA ASN A 94 6.04 -11.17 -11.40
C ASN A 94 4.65 -11.79 -11.23
N TYR A 95 4.41 -12.48 -10.13
CA TYR A 95 3.12 -13.06 -9.83
C TYR A 95 2.01 -12.02 -9.59
N LEU A 96 2.35 -10.76 -9.35
CA LEU A 96 1.35 -9.70 -9.11
C LEU A 96 0.68 -9.21 -10.39
N ILE A 97 1.26 -9.47 -11.55
CA ILE A 97 0.69 -9.06 -12.84
C ILE A 97 0.17 -10.24 -13.67
N GLU A 98 0.94 -11.31 -13.80
CA GLU A 98 0.61 -12.47 -14.61
C GLU A 98 -0.11 -13.55 -13.81
N GLY A 99 0.39 -13.88 -12.62
CA GLY A 99 -0.02 -15.04 -11.85
C GLY A 99 0.41 -16.35 -12.52
N GLU A 100 0.66 -17.37 -11.73
CA GLU A 100 1.03 -18.69 -12.23
C GLU A 100 -0.01 -19.71 -11.76
N LYS A 101 -0.51 -20.51 -12.69
CA LYS A 101 -1.41 -21.59 -12.34
C LYS A 101 -0.68 -22.65 -11.53
N ASP A 102 -1.28 -23.09 -10.43
CA ASP A 102 -0.75 -24.15 -9.55
C ASP A 102 0.64 -23.81 -8.92
N ALA A 103 1.02 -22.54 -8.88
CA ALA A 103 2.19 -22.10 -8.12
C ALA A 103 1.94 -22.37 -6.63
N ALA A 104 2.70 -23.30 -6.02
CA ALA A 104 2.48 -23.84 -4.68
C ALA A 104 2.63 -22.82 -3.53
N SER A 105 2.64 -21.52 -3.81
CA SER A 105 3.26 -20.58 -2.90
C SER A 105 2.46 -19.36 -2.46
N SER A 106 1.36 -18.97 -3.13
CA SER A 106 0.69 -17.72 -2.74
C SER A 106 -0.75 -17.67 -3.21
N MET A 107 -1.66 -17.45 -2.27
CA MET A 107 -3.08 -17.17 -2.55
C MET A 107 -3.26 -15.87 -3.36
N VAL A 108 -2.36 -14.92 -3.20
CA VAL A 108 -2.32 -13.68 -4.01
C VAL A 108 -2.03 -14.03 -5.47
N ASN A 109 -1.04 -14.90 -5.73
CA ASN A 109 -0.74 -15.39 -7.08
C ASN A 109 -1.95 -16.04 -7.75
N ASP A 110 -2.64 -16.93 -7.03
CA ASP A 110 -3.83 -17.61 -7.55
C ASP A 110 -4.95 -16.61 -7.83
N ALA A 111 -5.14 -15.62 -6.98
CA ALA A 111 -6.13 -14.57 -7.15
C ALA A 111 -5.81 -13.67 -8.37
N VAL A 112 -4.55 -13.36 -8.62
CA VAL A 112 -4.09 -12.63 -9.83
C VAL A 112 -4.38 -13.47 -11.08
N PHE A 113 -4.04 -14.75 -11.07
CA PHE A 113 -4.33 -15.66 -12.19
C PHE A 113 -5.84 -15.75 -12.48
N GLU A 114 -6.67 -15.93 -11.45
CA GLU A 114 -8.12 -15.96 -11.58
C GLU A 114 -8.67 -14.63 -12.12
N ARG A 115 -8.20 -13.48 -11.58
CA ARG A 115 -8.58 -12.16 -12.05
C ARG A 115 -8.29 -12.00 -13.55
N ASN A 116 -7.11 -12.38 -14.00
CA ASN A 116 -6.72 -12.32 -15.40
C ASN A 116 -7.66 -13.15 -16.28
N ALA A 117 -7.97 -14.39 -15.89
CA ALA A 117 -8.91 -15.26 -16.62
C ALA A 117 -10.34 -14.67 -16.68
N VAL A 118 -10.79 -14.00 -15.60
CA VAL A 118 -12.08 -13.31 -15.58
C VAL A 118 -12.09 -12.14 -16.56
N VAL A 119 -11.05 -11.31 -16.56
CA VAL A 119 -10.93 -10.17 -17.48
C VAL A 119 -10.92 -10.64 -18.94
N GLU A 120 -10.09 -11.64 -19.26
CA GLU A 120 -10.01 -12.21 -20.62
C GLU A 120 -11.38 -12.69 -21.11
N LYS A 121 -12.10 -13.41 -20.26
CA LYS A 121 -13.43 -13.92 -20.59
C LYS A 121 -14.48 -12.81 -20.68
N LYS A 122 -14.41 -11.81 -19.79
CA LYS A 122 -15.43 -10.76 -19.66
C LYS A 122 -15.52 -9.87 -20.88
N ILE A 123 -14.37 -9.46 -21.41
CA ILE A 123 -14.29 -8.51 -22.53
C ILE A 123 -13.62 -9.11 -23.80
N GLY A 124 -13.39 -10.41 -23.82
CA GLY A 124 -12.87 -11.10 -25.02
C GLY A 124 -11.47 -10.67 -25.41
N VAL A 125 -10.55 -10.45 -24.45
CA VAL A 125 -9.12 -10.12 -24.69
C VAL A 125 -8.22 -11.31 -24.41
N GLN A 126 -6.95 -11.20 -24.84
CA GLN A 126 -5.86 -12.07 -24.41
C GLN A 126 -4.77 -11.20 -23.78
N LEU A 127 -4.47 -11.40 -22.51
CA LEU A 127 -3.41 -10.70 -21.82
C LEU A 127 -2.06 -11.32 -22.21
N LYS A 128 -1.12 -10.48 -22.68
CA LYS A 128 0.23 -10.90 -23.08
C LYS A 128 1.26 -10.16 -22.25
N PHE A 129 2.03 -10.92 -21.50
CA PHE A 129 3.04 -10.39 -20.60
C PHE A 129 4.43 -10.53 -21.22
N THR A 130 5.16 -9.42 -21.25
CA THR A 130 6.59 -9.38 -21.60
C THR A 130 7.35 -8.94 -20.35
N GLN A 131 8.09 -9.87 -19.78
CA GLN A 131 8.90 -9.63 -18.59
C GLN A 131 10.37 -9.56 -19.02
N LEU A 132 10.97 -8.36 -18.92
CA LEU A 132 12.38 -8.19 -19.25
C LEU A 132 13.24 -8.60 -18.05
N ASP A 133 14.25 -9.42 -18.29
CA ASP A 133 15.27 -9.79 -17.29
C ASP A 133 16.28 -8.65 -17.13
N VAL A 134 15.83 -7.54 -16.59
CA VAL A 134 16.59 -6.31 -16.35
C VAL A 134 16.08 -5.64 -15.08
N ASP A 135 16.93 -4.84 -14.46
CA ASP A 135 16.50 -3.96 -13.37
C ASP A 135 15.59 -2.80 -13.89
N TYR A 136 15.07 -1.99 -13.00
CA TYR A 136 14.21 -0.85 -13.33
C TYR A 136 14.90 0.14 -14.30
N ASN A 137 16.22 0.29 -14.24
CA ASN A 137 16.99 1.14 -15.17
C ASN A 137 17.01 0.55 -16.58
N GLY A 138 17.02 -0.77 -16.70
CA GLY A 138 16.96 -1.47 -17.99
C GLY A 138 15.62 -1.24 -18.70
N VAL A 139 14.49 -1.29 -17.99
CA VAL A 139 13.17 -0.98 -18.55
C VAL A 139 13.10 0.46 -19.06
N PHE A 140 13.60 1.41 -18.29
CA PHE A 140 13.70 2.82 -18.67
C PHE A 140 14.41 3.02 -20.03
N SER A 141 15.54 2.35 -20.24
CA SER A 141 16.29 2.39 -21.50
C SER A 141 15.51 1.76 -22.66
N LYS A 142 14.77 0.69 -22.41
CA LYS A 142 13.94 0.02 -23.42
C LYS A 142 12.75 0.89 -23.85
N ILE A 143 12.07 1.52 -22.92
CA ILE A 143 10.95 2.44 -23.23
C ILE A 143 11.43 3.55 -24.16
N ARG A 144 12.55 4.20 -23.85
CA ARG A 144 13.14 5.21 -24.75
C ARG A 144 13.44 4.66 -26.14
N THR A 145 13.93 3.43 -26.24
CA THR A 145 14.18 2.76 -27.52
C THR A 145 12.90 2.52 -28.30
N TYR A 146 11.85 2.01 -27.67
CA TYR A 146 10.54 1.79 -28.31
C TYR A 146 9.97 3.12 -28.83
N VAL A 147 9.98 4.16 -28.02
CA VAL A 147 9.43 5.47 -28.40
C VAL A 147 10.25 6.11 -29.53
N THR A 148 11.59 6.15 -29.44
CA THR A 148 12.44 6.75 -30.49
C THR A 148 12.40 5.99 -31.81
N SER A 149 12.19 4.67 -31.76
CA SER A 149 12.06 3.82 -32.95
C SER A 149 10.61 3.71 -33.45
N ASN A 150 9.68 4.39 -32.82
CA ASN A 150 8.24 4.37 -33.13
C ASN A 150 7.65 2.94 -33.19
N LEU A 151 8.02 2.11 -32.22
CA LEU A 151 7.57 0.70 -32.13
C LEU A 151 6.32 0.59 -31.26
N ASP A 152 5.23 0.13 -31.83
CA ASP A 152 3.96 -0.15 -31.17
C ASP A 152 3.92 -1.64 -30.75
N GLU A 153 4.63 -1.97 -29.68
CA GLU A 153 4.77 -3.36 -29.21
C GLU A 153 4.03 -3.63 -27.89
N HIS A 154 3.73 -2.57 -27.12
CA HIS A 154 3.12 -2.69 -25.80
C HIS A 154 2.03 -1.64 -25.60
N ASP A 155 0.94 -2.05 -24.97
CA ASP A 155 -0.23 -1.22 -24.67
C ASP A 155 -0.14 -0.59 -23.28
N LEU A 156 0.44 -1.32 -22.31
CA LEU A 156 0.70 -0.88 -20.94
C LEU A 156 2.14 -1.21 -20.57
N VAL A 157 2.82 -0.27 -19.92
CA VAL A 157 4.12 -0.51 -19.29
C VAL A 157 3.99 -0.31 -17.78
N ILE A 158 4.60 -1.20 -16.99
CA ILE A 158 4.58 -1.17 -15.53
C ILE A 158 6.02 -1.23 -15.04
N ASN A 159 6.43 -0.25 -14.25
CA ASN A 159 7.75 -0.23 -13.61
C ASN A 159 7.82 0.88 -12.55
N ASP A 160 9.01 1.05 -11.98
CA ASP A 160 9.32 1.97 -10.91
C ASP A 160 8.93 3.43 -11.20
N LEU A 161 8.33 4.09 -10.22
CA LEU A 161 7.85 5.46 -10.32
C LEU A 161 8.95 6.47 -10.66
N PHE A 162 10.15 6.36 -10.09
CA PHE A 162 11.23 7.33 -10.34
C PHE A 162 11.64 7.45 -11.81
N PRO A 163 11.94 6.34 -12.52
CA PRO A 163 12.18 6.43 -13.95
C PRO A 163 10.93 6.87 -14.72
N PHE A 164 9.72 6.49 -14.31
CA PHE A 164 8.50 6.88 -15.00
C PHE A 164 8.20 8.37 -14.85
N ALA A 165 8.41 8.96 -13.69
CA ALA A 165 8.32 10.41 -13.50
C ALA A 165 9.26 11.17 -14.44
N ASN A 166 10.49 10.70 -14.64
CA ASN A 166 11.42 11.31 -15.60
C ASN A 166 11.00 11.10 -17.06
N LEU A 167 10.53 9.90 -17.42
CA LEU A 167 10.04 9.59 -18.76
C LEU A 167 8.80 10.41 -19.13
N SER A 168 7.94 10.73 -18.18
CA SER A 168 6.78 11.62 -18.39
C SER A 168 7.22 13.05 -18.73
N ILE A 169 8.25 13.57 -18.04
CA ILE A 169 8.84 14.88 -18.37
C ILE A 169 9.42 14.89 -19.78
N GLU A 170 10.02 13.80 -20.21
CA GLU A 170 10.67 13.64 -21.53
C GLU A 170 9.69 13.39 -22.67
N GLY A 171 8.39 13.31 -22.41
CA GLY A 171 7.35 13.12 -23.43
C GLY A 171 7.31 11.68 -24.01
N ASN A 172 7.68 10.68 -23.21
CA ASN A 172 7.61 9.28 -23.64
C ASN A 172 6.22 8.66 -23.46
N PHE A 173 5.36 9.27 -22.66
CA PHE A 173 4.04 8.73 -22.33
C PHE A 173 2.91 9.58 -22.89
N ARG A 174 1.74 8.95 -23.06
CA ARG A 174 0.49 9.62 -23.46
C ARG A 174 -0.17 10.26 -22.24
N ASN A 175 -0.80 11.39 -22.47
CA ASN A 175 -1.68 12.01 -21.48
C ASN A 175 -2.95 11.15 -21.32
N ILE A 176 -3.12 10.50 -20.17
CA ILE A 176 -4.26 9.62 -19.91
C ILE A 176 -5.58 10.38 -19.65
N LEU A 177 -5.52 11.71 -19.47
CA LEU A 177 -6.71 12.59 -19.42
C LEU A 177 -7.14 13.07 -20.81
N ALA A 178 -6.46 12.66 -21.87
CA ALA A 178 -6.85 13.03 -23.22
C ALA A 178 -8.20 12.36 -23.59
N PRO A 179 -9.08 13.07 -24.36
CA PRO A 179 -10.45 12.65 -24.59
C PRO A 179 -10.61 11.32 -25.35
N GLU A 180 -9.56 10.84 -25.97
CA GLU A 180 -9.56 9.52 -26.64
C GLU A 180 -9.49 8.33 -25.66
N PHE A 181 -9.10 8.53 -24.40
CA PHE A 181 -9.10 7.51 -23.34
C PHE A 181 -10.48 7.41 -22.67
N THR A 182 -11.48 6.99 -23.42
CA THR A 182 -12.88 6.98 -22.98
C THR A 182 -13.24 5.86 -22.00
N GLY A 183 -12.34 4.90 -21.83
CA GLY A 183 -12.57 3.76 -20.93
C GLY A 183 -12.25 4.05 -19.45
N PHE A 184 -11.50 5.10 -19.14
CA PHE A 184 -11.14 5.44 -17.76
C PHE A 184 -12.25 6.19 -17.02
N ASP A 185 -12.46 5.81 -15.77
CA ASP A 185 -13.24 6.55 -14.78
C ASP A 185 -12.38 6.76 -13.51
N PHE A 186 -11.54 7.79 -13.53
CA PHE A 186 -10.65 8.11 -12.40
C PHE A 186 -11.36 8.70 -11.18
N GLU A 187 -12.65 9.00 -11.28
CA GLU A 187 -13.44 9.46 -10.13
C GLU A 187 -13.91 8.28 -9.27
N ASP A 188 -13.87 7.05 -9.78
CA ASP A 188 -14.12 5.85 -8.97
C ASP A 188 -12.90 5.51 -8.11
N LYS A 189 -12.90 6.03 -6.89
CA LYS A 189 -11.83 5.84 -5.91
C LYS A 189 -11.81 4.45 -5.28
N THR A 190 -12.73 3.58 -5.64
CA THR A 190 -12.74 2.19 -5.15
C THR A 190 -11.50 1.42 -5.60
N TYR A 191 -10.93 1.81 -6.76
CA TYR A 191 -9.78 1.14 -7.35
C TYR A 191 -8.80 2.08 -8.06
N TRP A 192 -9.03 3.42 -8.06
CA TRP A 192 -8.08 4.40 -8.54
C TRP A 192 -7.53 5.24 -7.38
N TYR A 193 -6.23 5.36 -7.30
CA TYR A 193 -5.55 6.22 -6.33
C TYR A 193 -5.46 7.64 -6.88
N LYS A 194 -6.62 8.29 -6.99
CA LYS A 194 -6.73 9.61 -7.62
C LYS A 194 -5.84 10.66 -6.96
N GLU A 195 -5.83 10.73 -5.65
CA GLU A 195 -5.00 11.68 -4.90
C GLU A 195 -3.51 11.42 -5.13
N TYR A 196 -3.10 10.16 -5.26
CA TYR A 196 -1.73 9.78 -5.60
C TYR A 196 -1.34 10.30 -6.99
N MET A 197 -2.19 10.12 -8.00
CA MET A 197 -1.96 10.62 -9.35
C MET A 197 -1.97 12.15 -9.38
N ASP A 198 -2.91 12.81 -8.69
CA ASP A 198 -3.01 14.26 -8.60
C ASP A 198 -1.75 14.87 -7.96
N ASP A 199 -1.16 14.22 -6.95
CA ASP A 199 0.07 14.65 -6.32
C ASP A 199 1.26 14.68 -7.31
N LEU A 200 1.29 13.77 -8.29
CA LEU A 200 2.34 13.69 -9.31
C LEU A 200 2.16 14.68 -10.47
N ARG A 201 1.02 15.30 -10.60
CA ARG A 201 0.68 16.15 -11.74
C ARG A 201 1.57 17.39 -11.84
N LEU A 202 2.02 17.69 -13.05
CA LEU A 202 2.87 18.87 -13.34
C LEU A 202 2.10 20.05 -13.91
N GLN A 203 0.87 19.82 -14.37
CA GLN A 203 -0.06 20.84 -14.88
C GLN A 203 -1.47 20.26 -14.96
N ASN A 204 -2.50 21.06 -14.69
CA ASN A 204 -3.89 20.65 -14.85
C ASN A 204 -4.18 20.15 -16.27
N GLY A 205 -5.00 19.09 -16.37
CA GLY A 205 -5.35 18.46 -17.64
C GLY A 205 -4.29 17.54 -18.24
N TYR A 206 -3.17 17.34 -17.55
CA TYR A 206 -2.10 16.44 -18.01
C TYR A 206 -1.71 15.46 -16.93
N GLU A 207 -1.94 14.16 -17.20
CA GLU A 207 -1.55 13.04 -16.34
C GLU A 207 -0.93 11.93 -17.18
N TYR A 208 0.14 11.33 -16.68
CA TYR A 208 0.93 10.35 -17.43
C TYR A 208 1.17 9.06 -16.66
N ILE A 209 0.89 9.06 -15.37
CA ILE A 209 1.12 7.95 -14.46
C ILE A 209 -0.22 7.34 -14.05
N LEU A 210 -0.34 6.04 -14.19
CA LEU A 210 -1.47 5.25 -13.73
C LEU A 210 -1.16 4.62 -12.38
N ALA A 211 -1.95 4.94 -11.37
CA ALA A 211 -1.91 4.31 -10.06
C ALA A 211 -3.31 3.83 -9.67
N GLY A 212 -3.46 2.55 -9.51
CA GLY A 212 -4.74 1.90 -9.20
C GLY A 212 -4.58 0.40 -9.06
N ASP A 213 -5.66 -0.29 -8.75
CA ASP A 213 -5.66 -1.71 -8.42
C ASP A 213 -5.41 -2.65 -9.61
N PHE A 214 -5.31 -2.14 -10.85
CA PHE A 214 -4.91 -2.99 -11.99
C PHE A 214 -3.60 -3.72 -11.71
N PHE A 215 -2.78 -3.16 -10.84
CA PHE A 215 -1.54 -3.73 -10.34
C PHE A 215 -1.35 -3.33 -8.87
N ILE A 216 -1.32 -4.31 -7.96
CA ILE A 216 -1.43 -4.06 -6.51
C ILE A 216 -0.14 -3.62 -5.82
N ASP A 217 0.94 -3.31 -6.55
CA ASP A 217 2.21 -2.93 -5.91
C ASP A 217 2.13 -1.60 -5.16
N VAL A 218 1.33 -0.65 -5.65
CA VAL A 218 1.06 0.61 -4.93
C VAL A 218 0.49 0.31 -3.54
N LEU A 219 -0.47 -0.60 -3.45
CA LEU A 219 -1.06 -1.03 -2.19
C LEU A 219 -0.04 -1.77 -1.31
N ARG A 220 0.65 -2.77 -1.88
CA ARG A 220 1.64 -3.57 -1.14
C ARG A 220 2.79 -2.75 -0.60
N SER A 221 3.21 -1.72 -1.33
CA SER A 221 4.30 -0.82 -0.95
C SER A 221 3.89 0.30 0.00
N SER A 222 2.61 0.38 0.38
CA SER A 222 2.09 1.38 1.32
C SER A 222 2.65 1.19 2.73
N HIS A 223 3.23 2.25 3.28
CA HIS A 223 3.87 2.24 4.60
C HIS A 223 2.87 2.10 5.74
N LEU A 224 3.27 1.34 6.73
CA LEU A 224 2.57 1.16 8.00
C LEU A 224 3.56 0.98 9.14
N LEU A 225 3.04 1.02 10.37
CA LEU A 225 3.75 0.62 11.57
C LEU A 225 3.13 -0.67 12.10
N LEU A 226 3.98 -1.56 12.63
CA LEU A 226 3.52 -2.67 13.45
C LEU A 226 3.71 -2.34 14.92
N PHE A 227 2.80 -2.75 15.78
CA PHE A 227 2.99 -2.65 17.22
C PHE A 227 2.73 -3.98 17.92
N ASN A 228 3.52 -4.27 18.96
CA ASN A 228 3.42 -5.49 19.73
C ASN A 228 2.38 -5.32 20.84
N LYS A 229 1.21 -5.93 20.66
CA LYS A 229 0.08 -5.83 21.59
C LYS A 229 0.41 -6.41 22.96
N GLY A 230 1.16 -7.53 23.01
CA GLY A 230 1.58 -8.16 24.26
C GLY A 230 2.52 -7.24 25.07
N MET A 231 3.55 -6.68 24.43
CA MET A 231 4.43 -5.72 25.08
C MET A 231 3.67 -4.48 25.60
N TYR A 232 2.72 -3.98 24.81
CA TYR A 232 1.87 -2.86 25.24
C TYR A 232 1.08 -3.20 26.49
N GLN A 233 0.38 -4.33 26.49
CA GLN A 233 -0.42 -4.79 27.61
C GLN A 233 0.42 -5.05 28.86
N ASP A 234 1.58 -5.69 28.70
CA ASP A 234 2.46 -6.02 29.82
C ASP A 234 3.07 -4.78 30.47
N HIS A 235 3.43 -3.77 29.65
CA HIS A 235 4.06 -2.55 30.17
C HIS A 235 3.04 -1.59 30.78
N TYR A 236 1.93 -1.31 30.06
CA TYR A 236 0.96 -0.30 30.48
C TYR A 236 -0.19 -0.86 31.31
N GLN A 237 -0.37 -2.17 31.38
CA GLN A 237 -1.50 -2.85 32.04
C GLN A 237 -2.84 -2.34 31.50
N ARG A 238 -2.94 -2.13 30.18
CA ARG A 238 -4.08 -1.61 29.45
C ARG A 238 -4.43 -2.50 28.26
N ASP A 239 -5.68 -2.38 27.78
CA ASP A 239 -6.10 -3.05 26.55
C ASP A 239 -5.37 -2.43 25.34
N PRO A 240 -4.59 -3.22 24.58
CA PRO A 240 -3.88 -2.72 23.40
C PRO A 240 -4.82 -2.20 22.29
N ASN A 241 -6.11 -2.56 22.32
CA ASN A 241 -7.07 -2.07 21.34
C ASN A 241 -7.37 -0.57 21.49
N GLU A 242 -7.06 0.05 22.64
CA GLU A 242 -7.17 1.51 22.79
C GLU A 242 -6.29 2.28 21.77
N VAL A 243 -5.22 1.67 21.27
CA VAL A 243 -4.38 2.28 20.24
C VAL A 243 -5.13 2.45 18.92
N TYR A 244 -5.98 1.50 18.59
CA TYR A 244 -6.85 1.62 17.42
C TYR A 244 -7.92 2.70 17.61
N ASP A 245 -8.45 2.85 18.84
CA ASP A 245 -9.40 3.92 19.15
C ASP A 245 -8.73 5.30 18.95
N TRP A 246 -7.45 5.45 19.27
CA TRP A 246 -6.71 6.69 18.95
C TRP A 246 -6.66 6.96 17.46
N VAL A 247 -6.46 5.93 16.63
CA VAL A 247 -6.49 6.09 15.16
C VAL A 247 -7.88 6.50 14.70
N LEU A 248 -8.93 5.79 15.13
CA LEU A 248 -10.31 6.04 14.72
C LEU A 248 -10.82 7.43 15.15
N ASN A 249 -10.32 7.95 16.27
CA ASN A 249 -10.67 9.28 16.79
C ASN A 249 -9.76 10.41 16.30
N TYR A 250 -8.79 10.14 15.40
CA TYR A 250 -7.78 11.10 14.93
C TYR A 250 -6.92 11.67 16.08
N GLU A 251 -6.59 10.82 17.05
CA GLU A 251 -5.69 11.12 18.16
C GLU A 251 -4.30 10.51 17.96
N TRP A 252 -4.12 9.64 16.96
CA TRP A 252 -2.85 8.99 16.62
C TRP A 252 -1.92 9.98 15.93
N THR A 253 -1.10 10.66 16.74
CA THR A 253 -0.16 11.70 16.32
C THR A 253 1.27 11.33 16.73
N TYR A 254 2.26 12.08 16.22
CA TYR A 254 3.65 11.95 16.68
C TYR A 254 3.79 12.11 18.20
N GLU A 255 3.06 13.04 18.78
CA GLU A 255 3.02 13.22 20.23
C GLU A 255 2.50 11.97 20.93
N LYS A 256 1.38 11.41 20.44
CA LYS A 256 0.78 10.22 21.01
C LYS A 256 1.67 8.99 20.87
N MET A 257 2.27 8.81 19.69
CA MET A 257 3.26 7.75 19.45
C MET A 257 4.47 7.91 20.38
N ASN A 258 4.99 9.13 20.55
CA ASN A 258 6.11 9.36 21.44
C ASN A 258 5.76 9.06 22.92
N GLN A 259 4.55 9.38 23.36
CA GLN A 259 4.06 8.98 24.70
C GLN A 259 4.02 7.46 24.84
N MET A 260 3.59 6.75 23.79
CA MET A 260 3.50 5.29 23.78
C MET A 260 4.85 4.59 23.80
N ILE A 261 5.90 5.19 23.26
CA ILE A 261 7.24 4.56 23.19
C ILE A 261 8.17 4.98 24.33
N THR A 262 7.81 6.04 25.07
CA THR A 262 8.64 6.55 26.17
C THR A 262 8.76 5.52 27.29
N ASP A 263 9.94 5.44 27.91
CA ASP A 263 10.25 4.55 29.04
C ASP A 263 10.18 3.03 28.76
N MET A 264 10.15 2.64 27.47
CA MET A 264 10.15 1.22 27.09
C MET A 264 11.54 0.57 27.09
N TYR A 265 12.62 1.35 27.23
CA TYR A 265 13.96 0.81 27.20
C TYR A 265 14.21 -0.12 28.40
N ASP A 266 14.80 -1.30 28.12
CA ASP A 266 15.24 -2.25 29.11
C ASP A 266 16.51 -2.97 28.61
N ASP A 267 17.60 -2.88 29.39
CA ASP A 267 18.86 -3.60 29.13
C ASP A 267 18.64 -5.10 29.34
N LYS A 268 18.10 -5.80 28.33
CA LYS A 268 17.75 -7.23 28.39
C LYS A 268 18.96 -8.12 28.51
N ASN A 269 20.05 -7.78 27.84
CA ASN A 269 21.27 -8.57 27.83
C ASN A 269 22.18 -8.25 29.06
N ARG A 270 21.86 -7.20 29.84
CA ARG A 270 22.52 -6.77 31.06
C ARG A 270 24.02 -6.48 30.89
N ASN A 271 24.40 -5.97 29.73
CA ASN A 271 25.77 -5.61 29.42
C ASN A 271 26.09 -4.15 29.75
N GLY A 272 25.10 -3.34 30.14
CA GLY A 272 25.21 -1.93 30.46
C GLY A 272 25.41 -1.01 29.26
N LEU A 273 25.21 -1.53 28.06
CA LEU A 273 25.28 -0.78 26.79
C LEU A 273 23.87 -0.73 26.17
N LYS A 274 23.60 0.31 25.39
CA LYS A 274 22.40 0.40 24.57
C LYS A 274 22.72 -0.17 23.21
N ASP A 275 22.32 -1.41 22.98
CA ASP A 275 22.62 -2.13 21.74
C ASP A 275 21.45 -3.02 21.24
N TYR A 276 21.67 -3.76 20.17
CA TYR A 276 20.62 -4.52 19.47
C TYR A 276 20.02 -5.71 20.26
N GLY A 277 20.58 -6.04 21.43
CA GLY A 277 20.04 -7.09 22.30
C GLY A 277 19.03 -6.58 23.33
N ASP A 278 18.78 -5.29 23.36
CA ASP A 278 17.93 -4.61 24.33
C ASP A 278 16.50 -4.45 23.85
N GLN A 279 15.61 -4.10 24.78
CA GLN A 279 14.22 -3.76 24.47
C GLN A 279 14.08 -2.25 24.23
N TRP A 280 13.31 -1.90 23.19
CA TRP A 280 13.12 -0.53 22.74
C TRP A 280 11.65 -0.17 22.56
N GLY A 281 11.31 1.10 22.65
CA GLY A 281 9.99 1.61 22.32
C GLY A 281 9.69 1.56 20.81
N ILE A 282 10.72 1.86 20.01
CA ILE A 282 10.62 1.79 18.55
C ILE A 282 11.97 1.40 17.94
N SER A 283 11.93 0.55 16.92
CA SER A 283 13.08 0.27 16.06
C SER A 283 12.95 1.04 14.76
N VAL A 284 13.97 1.83 14.42
CA VAL A 284 14.00 2.77 13.30
C VAL A 284 15.13 2.41 12.36
N LEU A 285 14.84 2.26 11.08
CA LEU A 285 15.81 2.03 10.01
C LEU A 285 16.73 3.26 9.86
N GLU A 286 17.80 3.13 9.08
CA GLU A 286 18.55 4.30 8.62
C GLU A 286 17.60 5.35 8.00
N LEU A 287 17.87 6.62 8.29
CA LEU A 287 16.92 7.72 8.11
C LEU A 287 16.32 7.86 6.71
N TRP A 288 16.95 7.36 5.66
CA TRP A 288 16.35 7.45 4.33
C TRP A 288 15.03 6.67 4.27
N GLY A 289 15.05 5.40 4.63
CA GLY A 289 13.87 4.55 4.55
C GLY A 289 12.77 4.96 5.52
N SER A 290 13.10 5.11 6.80
CA SER A 290 12.13 5.48 7.84
C SER A 290 11.51 6.86 7.62
N SER A 291 12.25 7.82 7.05
CA SER A 291 11.71 9.16 6.82
C SER A 291 10.63 9.20 5.74
N ILE A 292 10.55 8.24 4.82
CA ILE A 292 9.51 8.23 3.79
C ILE A 292 8.12 8.18 4.45
N GLY A 293 7.85 7.14 5.24
CA GLY A 293 6.56 6.98 5.92
C GLY A 293 6.24 8.17 6.82
N PHE A 294 7.17 8.56 7.67
CA PHE A 294 6.97 9.65 8.60
C PHE A 294 6.84 11.03 7.94
N VAL A 295 7.69 11.36 6.98
CA VAL A 295 7.64 12.70 6.37
C VAL A 295 6.42 12.89 5.49
N VAL A 296 6.01 11.87 4.72
CA VAL A 296 4.79 11.95 3.91
C VAL A 296 3.55 12.01 4.80
N SER A 297 3.48 11.17 5.86
CA SER A 297 2.33 11.18 6.78
C SER A 297 2.14 12.53 7.47
N ALA A 298 3.23 13.20 7.82
CA ALA A 298 3.20 14.51 8.43
C ALA A 298 2.75 15.64 7.49
N ASN A 299 2.83 15.41 6.17
CA ASN A 299 2.51 16.39 5.13
C ASN A 299 3.07 17.80 5.44
N PRO A 300 4.39 18.02 5.38
CA PRO A 300 4.99 19.30 5.77
C PRO A 300 4.73 20.44 4.78
N GLY A 301 3.96 20.19 3.70
CA GLY A 301 3.67 21.17 2.67
C GLY A 301 4.87 21.40 1.75
N PHE A 302 5.27 20.37 1.01
CA PHE A 302 6.42 20.45 0.11
C PHE A 302 6.26 21.40 -1.04
N ILE A 303 5.07 21.40 -1.62
CA ILE A 303 4.72 22.22 -2.79
C ILE A 303 3.35 22.87 -2.60
N THR A 304 3.16 23.97 -3.28
CA THR A 304 1.86 24.56 -3.62
C THR A 304 1.70 24.58 -5.13
N ARG A 305 0.50 24.89 -5.63
CA ARG A 305 0.21 24.93 -7.07
C ARG A 305 -0.47 26.24 -7.43
N ASP A 306 -0.16 26.77 -8.63
CA ASP A 306 -0.88 27.90 -9.19
C ASP A 306 -2.24 27.47 -9.81
N GLU A 307 -2.94 28.42 -10.41
CA GLU A 307 -4.24 28.21 -11.07
C GLU A 307 -4.16 27.18 -12.22
N ASP A 308 -3.02 27.11 -12.90
CA ASP A 308 -2.75 26.12 -13.96
C ASP A 308 -2.33 24.74 -13.40
N GLY A 309 -2.21 24.60 -12.08
CA GLY A 309 -1.74 23.38 -11.41
C GLY A 309 -0.23 23.18 -11.45
N THR A 310 0.54 24.19 -11.88
CA THR A 310 2.01 24.15 -11.89
C THR A 310 2.54 24.13 -10.45
N PRO A 311 3.41 23.18 -10.07
CA PRO A 311 3.93 23.09 -8.72
C PRO A 311 5.04 24.10 -8.42
N PHE A 312 5.00 24.66 -7.21
CA PHE A 312 6.04 25.53 -6.64
C PHE A 312 6.48 25.04 -5.27
N PRO A 313 7.75 25.26 -4.87
CA PRO A 313 8.19 24.96 -3.51
C PRO A 313 7.40 25.76 -2.47
N ALA A 314 6.85 25.07 -1.48
CA ALA A 314 6.15 25.67 -0.34
C ALA A 314 6.76 25.25 1.02
N LEU A 315 7.70 24.33 0.99
CA LEU A 315 8.37 23.88 2.21
C LEU A 315 9.04 25.06 2.93
N GLY A 316 8.74 25.23 4.21
CA GLY A 316 9.22 26.35 5.03
C GLY A 316 8.30 27.58 5.05
N GLU A 317 7.14 27.56 4.38
CA GLU A 317 6.12 28.59 4.47
C GLU A 317 5.30 28.51 5.78
N ASN A 318 5.43 27.40 6.49
CA ASN A 318 4.79 27.15 7.78
C ASN A 318 5.74 26.41 8.74
N SER A 319 5.30 26.18 9.99
CA SER A 319 6.12 25.50 11.00
C SER A 319 6.21 23.97 10.86
N ARG A 320 5.41 23.34 10.00
CA ARG A 320 5.26 21.88 9.94
C ARG A 320 6.60 21.15 9.71
N GLY A 321 7.46 21.71 8.86
CA GLY A 321 8.79 21.13 8.61
C GLY A 321 9.70 21.16 9.85
N GLU A 322 9.62 22.21 10.66
CA GLU A 322 10.37 22.35 11.92
C GLU A 322 9.81 21.41 12.98
N ASP A 323 8.50 21.43 13.19
CA ASP A 323 7.82 20.57 14.15
C ASP A 323 8.03 19.08 13.84
N LEU A 324 7.97 18.68 12.57
CA LEU A 324 8.29 17.33 12.12
C LEU A 324 9.74 16.95 12.45
N THR A 325 10.69 17.84 12.13
CA THR A 325 12.12 17.59 12.40
C THR A 325 12.37 17.42 13.90
N ASP A 326 11.71 18.21 14.73
CA ASP A 326 11.81 18.11 16.18
C ASP A 326 11.23 16.79 16.70
N TRP A 327 10.11 16.32 16.16
CA TRP A 327 9.55 15.02 16.51
C TRP A 327 10.44 13.86 16.06
N LEU A 328 10.93 13.88 14.83
CA LEU A 328 11.86 12.86 14.34
C LEU A 328 13.13 12.81 15.18
N TYR A 329 13.65 13.97 15.57
CA TYR A 329 14.80 14.04 16.45
C TYR A 329 14.51 13.43 17.84
N LYS A 330 13.37 13.74 18.44
CA LYS A 330 12.95 13.14 19.72
C LYS A 330 12.83 11.62 19.61
N ILE A 331 12.16 11.12 18.57
CA ILE A 331 11.98 9.68 18.35
C ILE A 331 13.33 8.98 18.22
N VAL A 332 14.20 9.46 17.34
CA VAL A 332 15.49 8.82 17.01
C VAL A 332 16.49 8.90 18.16
N TYR A 333 16.55 10.01 18.87
CA TYR A 333 17.54 10.23 19.96
C TYR A 333 16.95 10.14 21.36
N ASN A 334 15.69 9.76 21.48
CA ASN A 334 15.13 9.37 22.76
C ASN A 334 15.74 8.03 23.20
N ASP A 335 15.85 7.81 24.50
CA ASP A 335 16.34 6.55 25.06
C ASP A 335 15.47 5.34 24.69
N SER A 336 14.26 5.57 24.22
CA SER A 336 13.29 4.55 23.81
C SER A 336 13.38 4.10 22.35
N ALA A 337 14.30 4.67 21.56
CA ALA A 337 14.48 4.28 20.16
C ALA A 337 15.79 3.53 19.92
N CYS A 338 15.73 2.40 19.22
CA CYS A 338 16.86 1.75 18.58
C CYS A 338 16.98 2.27 17.16
N PHE A 339 17.98 3.09 16.91
CA PHE A 339 18.20 3.75 15.63
C PHE A 339 19.44 3.21 14.89
N GLY A 340 19.43 3.30 13.58
CA GLY A 340 20.57 2.95 12.73
C GLY A 340 20.59 1.49 12.29
N ILE A 341 19.47 0.80 12.37
CA ILE A 341 19.29 -0.51 11.75
C ILE A 341 19.32 -0.31 10.24
N THR A 342 20.09 -1.12 9.53
CA THR A 342 20.35 -0.95 8.09
C THR A 342 19.56 -1.92 7.20
N SER A 343 18.68 -2.74 7.80
CA SER A 343 17.92 -3.77 7.10
C SER A 343 16.51 -3.88 7.66
N ASP A 344 15.53 -3.85 6.77
CA ASP A 344 14.12 -4.09 7.09
C ASP A 344 13.87 -5.50 7.66
N ALA A 345 14.59 -6.50 7.18
CA ALA A 345 14.54 -7.85 7.74
C ALA A 345 14.99 -7.87 9.22
N LYS A 346 16.02 -7.11 9.57
CA LYS A 346 16.50 -7.02 10.95
C LYS A 346 15.52 -6.30 11.86
N ILE A 347 14.91 -5.20 11.40
CA ILE A 347 13.85 -4.51 12.15
C ILE A 347 12.69 -5.47 12.44
N LEU A 348 12.24 -6.21 11.44
CA LEU A 348 11.14 -7.15 11.58
C LEU A 348 11.51 -8.32 12.50
N GLN A 349 12.72 -8.83 12.43
CA GLN A 349 13.23 -9.85 13.33
C GLN A 349 13.22 -9.37 14.78
N ASP A 350 13.79 -8.20 15.08
CA ASP A 350 13.83 -7.64 16.44
C ASP A 350 12.42 -7.44 17.01
N PHE A 351 11.48 -7.02 16.18
CA PHE A 351 10.09 -6.89 16.55
C PHE A 351 9.44 -8.24 16.90
N THR A 352 9.64 -9.26 16.08
CA THR A 352 9.05 -10.58 16.31
C THR A 352 9.69 -11.30 17.51
N GLU A 353 10.92 -10.96 17.86
CA GLU A 353 11.61 -11.42 19.07
C GLU A 353 11.18 -10.65 20.35
N GLY A 354 10.28 -9.65 20.22
CA GLY A 354 9.78 -8.86 21.34
C GLY A 354 10.78 -7.82 21.84
N LEU A 355 11.70 -7.37 21.00
CA LEU A 355 12.72 -6.37 21.35
C LEU A 355 12.27 -4.93 21.03
N SER A 356 11.16 -4.73 20.32
CA SER A 356 10.60 -3.40 20.11
C SER A 356 9.08 -3.39 20.20
N LEU A 357 8.53 -2.33 20.79
CA LEU A 357 7.09 -2.11 20.87
C LEU A 357 6.52 -1.72 19.50
N ILE A 358 7.18 -0.82 18.79
CA ILE A 358 6.84 -0.39 17.43
C ILE A 358 7.95 -0.81 16.46
N CYS A 359 7.53 -1.38 15.32
CA CYS A 359 8.39 -1.66 14.19
C CYS A 359 8.06 -0.65 13.08
N ASP A 360 9.03 0.19 12.75
CA ASP A 360 8.95 1.16 11.66
C ASP A 360 9.31 0.53 10.30
N TYR A 361 9.14 1.26 9.22
CA TYR A 361 9.52 0.90 7.87
C TYR A 361 8.90 -0.40 7.36
N GLN A 362 7.70 -0.72 7.83
CA GLN A 362 6.94 -1.83 7.30
C GLN A 362 5.96 -1.35 6.22
N ARG A 363 5.54 -2.27 5.40
CA ARG A 363 4.61 -2.04 4.29
C ARG A 363 3.52 -3.11 4.31
N LEU A 364 2.43 -2.88 3.63
CA LEU A 364 1.34 -3.86 3.57
C LEU A 364 1.85 -5.23 3.10
N GLY A 365 2.72 -5.28 2.09
CA GLY A 365 3.36 -6.51 1.63
C GLY A 365 4.24 -7.20 2.68
N SER A 366 4.70 -6.50 3.73
CA SER A 366 5.43 -7.13 4.83
C SER A 366 4.57 -8.09 5.65
N LEU A 367 3.25 -7.93 5.62
CA LEU A 367 2.31 -8.84 6.30
C LEU A 367 2.30 -10.26 5.69
N GLU A 368 2.79 -10.41 4.47
CA GLU A 368 2.98 -11.71 3.80
C GLU A 368 4.23 -12.45 4.32
N ASN A 369 5.06 -11.79 5.15
CA ASN A 369 6.34 -12.35 5.57
C ASN A 369 6.16 -13.45 6.61
N THR A 370 6.73 -14.62 6.33
CA THR A 370 6.68 -15.79 7.24
C THR A 370 7.32 -15.55 8.61
N ILE A 371 8.20 -14.56 8.75
CA ILE A 371 8.79 -14.16 10.04
C ILE A 371 7.72 -13.67 10.99
N LEU A 372 6.78 -12.83 10.51
CA LEU A 372 5.65 -12.37 11.31
C LEU A 372 4.76 -13.53 11.78
N LEU A 373 4.60 -14.56 10.95
CA LEU A 373 3.84 -15.76 11.29
C LEU A 373 4.46 -16.56 12.45
N SER A 374 5.75 -16.40 12.71
CA SER A 374 6.46 -17.05 13.81
C SER A 374 6.43 -16.28 15.12
N MET A 375 5.91 -15.04 15.12
CA MET A 375 5.83 -14.21 16.31
C MET A 375 5.00 -14.86 17.41
N GLN A 376 5.53 -14.87 18.63
CA GLN A 376 4.77 -15.26 19.81
C GLN A 376 4.00 -14.05 20.35
N GLY A 377 2.70 -14.02 20.12
CA GLY A 377 1.85 -12.89 20.48
C GLY A 377 1.19 -12.24 19.26
N GLU A 378 0.46 -11.18 19.50
CA GLU A 378 -0.27 -10.47 18.45
C GLU A 378 0.45 -9.18 18.04
N ALA A 379 0.66 -9.01 16.75
CA ALA A 379 1.04 -7.73 16.18
C ALA A 379 -0.20 -6.94 15.77
N GLY A 380 -0.21 -5.63 15.99
CA GLY A 380 -1.22 -4.72 15.49
C GLY A 380 -0.66 -3.94 14.29
N VAL A 381 -1.57 -3.52 13.39
CA VAL A 381 -1.26 -2.68 12.23
C VAL A 381 -1.74 -1.26 12.50
N LEU A 382 -0.90 -0.27 12.26
CA LEU A 382 -1.23 1.15 12.43
C LEU A 382 -0.81 1.95 11.19
N PRO A 383 -1.57 2.97 10.78
CA PRO A 383 -1.06 3.96 9.83
C PRO A 383 0.10 4.74 10.46
N CYS A 384 0.96 5.35 9.66
CA CYS A 384 1.91 6.34 10.17
C CYS A 384 1.15 7.51 10.83
N PRO A 385 1.68 8.11 11.93
CA PRO A 385 0.95 9.10 12.70
C PRO A 385 0.75 10.42 11.96
N MET A 386 -0.31 11.15 12.27
CA MET A 386 -0.49 12.54 11.85
C MET A 386 0.46 13.47 12.60
N LEU A 387 0.83 14.60 11.99
CA LEU A 387 1.64 15.62 12.70
C LEU A 387 0.83 16.27 13.83
N TYR A 388 -0.41 16.65 13.54
CA TYR A 388 -1.32 17.26 14.50
C TYR A 388 -2.69 16.57 14.51
N ALA A 389 -3.34 16.51 15.67
CA ALA A 389 -4.70 16.01 15.78
C ALA A 389 -5.74 16.85 15.02
N SER A 390 -5.40 18.10 14.68
CA SER A 390 -6.24 18.99 13.85
C SER A 390 -6.26 18.60 12.38
N ASP A 391 -5.31 17.79 11.91
CA ASP A 391 -5.21 17.41 10.49
C ASP A 391 -6.41 16.57 10.05
N LYS A 392 -6.94 15.73 10.96
CA LYS A 392 -8.14 14.90 10.73
C LYS A 392 -8.07 14.05 9.45
N GLN A 393 -6.87 13.74 9.00
CA GLN A 393 -6.57 12.93 7.83
C GLN A 393 -5.22 12.25 8.00
N TYR A 394 -5.18 10.97 7.71
CA TYR A 394 -3.92 10.24 7.54
C TYR A 394 -3.40 10.44 6.12
N ASN A 395 -2.10 10.32 5.93
CA ASN A 395 -1.47 10.26 4.62
C ASN A 395 -0.57 9.02 4.62
N THR A 396 -0.82 8.12 3.69
CA THR A 396 -0.06 6.89 3.55
C THR A 396 0.95 7.03 2.42
N ALA A 397 2.23 7.00 2.77
CA ALA A 397 3.30 6.97 1.78
C ALA A 397 3.39 5.59 1.12
N THR A 398 3.81 5.55 -0.13
CA THR A 398 4.33 4.33 -0.74
C THR A 398 5.85 4.27 -0.62
N HIS A 399 6.43 3.10 -0.85
CA HIS A 399 7.86 2.93 -0.91
C HIS A 399 8.45 3.71 -2.10
N ASP A 400 9.72 4.10 -2.04
CA ASP A 400 10.39 4.84 -3.11
C ASP A 400 10.60 4.03 -4.40
N THR A 401 10.52 2.70 -4.33
CA THR A 401 10.58 1.80 -5.49
C THR A 401 9.22 1.20 -5.86
N THR A 402 8.15 1.95 -5.64
CA THR A 402 6.79 1.55 -6.02
C THR A 402 6.62 1.50 -7.53
N GLU A 403 5.98 0.45 -8.02
CA GLU A 403 5.67 0.31 -9.43
C GLU A 403 4.32 0.90 -9.80
N VAL A 404 4.31 1.60 -10.92
CA VAL A 404 3.14 2.28 -11.48
C VAL A 404 3.01 1.97 -12.96
N GLY A 405 1.86 2.26 -13.55
CA GLY A 405 1.61 2.09 -14.97
C GLY A 405 1.81 3.37 -15.78
N ALA A 406 2.09 3.20 -17.08
CA ALA A 406 2.05 4.28 -18.06
C ALA A 406 1.75 3.74 -19.48
N ILE A 407 1.33 4.62 -20.38
CA ILE A 407 1.03 4.29 -21.78
C ILE A 407 2.03 5.01 -22.67
N MET A 408 2.85 4.27 -23.43
CA MET A 408 3.84 4.87 -24.33
C MET A 408 3.17 5.68 -25.43
N THR A 409 3.85 6.73 -25.93
CA THR A 409 3.35 7.54 -27.06
C THR A 409 3.21 6.74 -28.36
N THR A 410 3.85 5.59 -28.46
CA THR A 410 3.75 4.67 -29.61
C THR A 410 2.52 3.74 -29.55
N ALA A 411 1.93 3.56 -28.37
CA ALA A 411 0.73 2.73 -28.21
C ALA A 411 -0.48 3.39 -28.90
N LYS A 412 -1.25 2.59 -29.63
CA LYS A 412 -2.42 3.04 -30.38
C LYS A 412 -3.69 2.59 -29.68
N ASP A 413 -4.84 3.11 -30.17
CA ASP A 413 -6.16 2.71 -29.71
C ASP A 413 -6.39 2.92 -28.20
N ALA A 414 -6.50 4.20 -27.85
CA ALA A 414 -6.66 4.66 -26.47
C ALA A 414 -7.94 4.12 -25.80
N GLU A 415 -9.04 3.99 -26.56
CA GLU A 415 -10.28 3.42 -26.05
C GLU A 415 -10.08 1.97 -25.59
N PHE A 416 -9.51 1.12 -26.45
CA PHE A 416 -9.20 -0.26 -26.11
C PHE A 416 -8.30 -0.36 -24.87
N ILE A 417 -7.22 0.40 -24.85
CA ILE A 417 -6.24 0.39 -23.76
C ILE A 417 -6.88 0.80 -22.44
N SER A 418 -7.61 1.92 -22.43
CA SER A 418 -8.27 2.41 -21.23
C SER A 418 -9.36 1.48 -20.72
N THR A 419 -10.13 0.87 -21.63
CA THR A 419 -11.17 -0.10 -21.25
C THR A 419 -10.57 -1.34 -20.59
N VAL A 420 -9.50 -1.91 -21.15
CA VAL A 420 -8.88 -3.11 -20.57
C VAL A 420 -8.30 -2.81 -19.18
N ILE A 421 -7.58 -1.69 -19.01
CA ILE A 421 -7.00 -1.30 -17.71
C ILE A 421 -8.11 -1.02 -16.69
N GLN A 422 -9.19 -0.36 -17.09
CA GLN A 422 -10.35 -0.10 -16.23
C GLN A 422 -10.99 -1.41 -15.73
N VAL A 423 -11.17 -2.37 -16.63
CA VAL A 423 -11.73 -3.68 -16.25
C VAL A 423 -10.77 -4.45 -15.35
N LEU A 424 -9.45 -4.40 -15.63
CA LEU A 424 -8.43 -4.97 -14.74
C LEU A 424 -8.53 -4.39 -13.32
N SER A 425 -8.67 -3.07 -13.19
CA SER A 425 -8.81 -2.39 -11.89
C SER A 425 -10.08 -2.83 -11.15
N ARG A 426 -11.23 -2.83 -11.82
CA ARG A 426 -12.51 -3.25 -11.23
C ARG A 426 -12.51 -4.70 -10.77
N GLU A 427 -12.02 -5.61 -11.61
CA GLU A 427 -11.97 -7.04 -11.26
C GLU A 427 -10.93 -7.30 -10.14
N THR A 428 -9.87 -6.52 -10.06
CA THR A 428 -8.94 -6.58 -8.92
C THR A 428 -9.63 -6.16 -7.63
N ALA A 429 -10.31 -5.01 -7.62
CA ALA A 429 -11.02 -4.52 -6.44
C ALA A 429 -12.09 -5.52 -5.94
N SER A 430 -12.78 -6.20 -6.86
CA SER A 430 -13.84 -7.15 -6.51
C SER A 430 -13.35 -8.56 -6.15
N LEU A 431 -12.29 -9.05 -6.77
CA LEU A 431 -11.84 -10.43 -6.64
C LEU A 431 -10.55 -10.58 -5.84
N LEU A 432 -9.57 -9.72 -6.07
CA LEU A 432 -8.24 -9.86 -5.50
C LEU A 432 -8.10 -9.13 -4.17
N ILE A 433 -8.56 -7.88 -4.08
CA ILE A 433 -8.42 -7.07 -2.87
C ILE A 433 -9.09 -7.72 -1.65
N PRO A 434 -10.32 -8.25 -1.71
CA PRO A 434 -10.92 -8.94 -0.57
C PRO A 434 -10.15 -10.20 -0.16
N LYS A 435 -9.59 -10.95 -1.13
CA LYS A 435 -8.74 -12.10 -0.83
C LYS A 435 -7.41 -11.64 -0.21
N TYR A 436 -6.80 -10.61 -0.78
CA TYR A 436 -5.55 -10.03 -0.26
C TYR A 436 -5.70 -9.60 1.19
N TYR A 437 -6.73 -8.80 1.50
CA TYR A 437 -7.02 -8.37 2.87
C TYR A 437 -7.40 -9.55 3.79
N GLY A 438 -8.24 -10.46 3.29
CA GLY A 438 -8.67 -11.62 4.05
C GLY A 438 -7.50 -12.52 4.41
N GLU A 439 -6.56 -12.74 3.52
CA GLU A 439 -5.50 -13.74 3.62
C GLU A 439 -4.22 -13.19 4.22
N ALA A 440 -3.73 -12.04 3.78
CA ALA A 440 -2.58 -11.38 4.41
C ALA A 440 -2.87 -11.03 5.88
N LEU A 441 -4.12 -10.69 6.18
CA LEU A 441 -4.57 -10.41 7.55
C LEU A 441 -4.99 -11.68 8.32
N GLN A 442 -5.56 -12.71 7.66
CA GLN A 442 -6.09 -13.90 8.31
C GLN A 442 -5.02 -14.80 8.91
N VAL A 443 -3.82 -14.82 8.37
CA VAL A 443 -2.78 -15.72 8.87
C VAL A 443 -2.31 -15.31 10.27
N GLN A 444 -2.39 -14.04 10.66
CA GLN A 444 -2.04 -13.57 12.01
C GLN A 444 -3.15 -12.81 12.74
N TYR A 445 -4.15 -12.27 12.03
CA TYR A 445 -5.09 -11.28 12.56
C TYR A 445 -6.55 -11.71 12.47
N VAL A 446 -6.81 -13.01 12.27
CA VAL A 446 -8.18 -13.59 12.05
C VAL A 446 -9.20 -13.19 13.12
N THR A 447 -8.76 -12.79 14.29
CA THR A 447 -9.65 -12.42 15.41
C THR A 447 -9.70 -10.92 15.67
N ASP A 448 -8.94 -10.10 14.96
CA ASP A 448 -8.87 -8.65 15.21
C ASP A 448 -9.74 -7.85 14.24
N PRO A 449 -10.96 -7.44 14.65
CA PRO A 449 -11.86 -6.64 13.81
C PRO A 449 -11.32 -5.23 13.52
N TYR A 450 -10.32 -4.77 14.25
CA TYR A 450 -9.68 -3.48 14.03
C TYR A 450 -8.65 -3.51 12.91
N ALA A 451 -7.95 -4.63 12.71
CA ALA A 451 -6.89 -4.74 11.68
C ALA A 451 -7.42 -4.39 10.28
N SER A 452 -8.59 -4.91 9.90
CA SER A 452 -9.22 -4.60 8.61
C SER A 452 -9.53 -3.11 8.47
N LYS A 453 -9.96 -2.43 9.56
CA LYS A 453 -10.22 -0.99 9.55
C LYS A 453 -8.93 -0.19 9.38
N MET A 454 -7.85 -0.62 10.03
CA MET A 454 -6.54 0.05 9.89
C MET A 454 -6.01 -0.06 8.46
N VAL A 455 -6.11 -1.25 7.85
CA VAL A 455 -5.72 -1.46 6.46
C VAL A 455 -6.60 -0.63 5.51
N GLN A 456 -7.89 -0.52 5.77
CA GLN A 456 -8.78 0.35 4.99
C GLN A 456 -8.37 1.83 5.11
N ILE A 457 -8.04 2.31 6.32
CA ILE A 457 -7.53 3.68 6.52
C ILE A 457 -6.22 3.87 5.74
N ILE A 458 -5.31 2.90 5.75
CA ILE A 458 -4.06 2.95 4.99
C ILE A 458 -4.35 3.06 3.50
N HIS A 459 -5.20 2.19 2.96
CA HIS A 459 -5.61 2.17 1.55
C HIS A 459 -6.26 3.49 1.10
N ASP A 460 -7.28 3.95 1.83
CA ASP A 460 -8.07 5.12 1.44
C ASP A 460 -7.28 6.44 1.50
N ASN A 461 -6.10 6.42 2.11
CA ASN A 461 -5.25 7.59 2.29
C ASN A 461 -3.89 7.47 1.58
N ILE A 462 -3.78 6.58 0.58
CA ILE A 462 -2.56 6.44 -0.22
C ILE A 462 -2.28 7.74 -0.97
N ARG A 463 -1.11 8.31 -0.72
CA ARG A 463 -0.62 9.57 -1.30
C ARG A 463 0.83 9.40 -1.74
N GLU A 464 1.18 10.10 -2.82
CA GLU A 464 2.59 10.18 -3.20
C GLU A 464 3.20 11.51 -2.76
N SER A 465 4.47 11.47 -2.40
CA SER A 465 5.21 12.69 -2.22
C SER A 465 5.83 13.14 -3.54
N PHE A 466 5.39 14.25 -4.04
CA PHE A 466 5.96 14.91 -5.24
C PHE A 466 7.48 14.97 -5.20
N ILE A 467 8.06 15.21 -4.02
CA ILE A 467 9.51 15.31 -3.87
C ILE A 467 10.24 13.97 -3.96
N LEU A 468 9.56 12.85 -3.72
CA LEU A 468 10.12 11.52 -3.94
C LEU A 468 10.14 11.20 -5.43
N ALA A 469 8.99 11.29 -6.11
CA ALA A 469 8.88 11.01 -7.53
C ALA A 469 9.82 11.87 -8.39
N TYR A 470 9.93 13.16 -8.05
CA TYR A 470 10.78 14.12 -8.75
C TYR A 470 12.06 14.47 -7.98
N ASN A 471 12.58 13.52 -7.20
CA ASN A 471 13.73 13.71 -6.31
C ASN A 471 14.95 14.36 -6.99
N ASN A 472 15.27 13.97 -8.22
CA ASN A 472 16.37 14.55 -9.01
C ASN A 472 16.15 16.04 -9.35
N TRP A 473 14.89 16.48 -9.41
CA TRP A 473 14.52 17.85 -9.76
C TRP A 473 14.29 18.72 -8.53
N THR A 474 13.94 18.13 -7.40
CA THR A 474 13.67 18.85 -6.15
C THR A 474 14.90 19.00 -5.26
N GLY A 475 16.01 18.35 -5.60
CA GLY A 475 17.28 18.46 -4.88
C GLY A 475 17.39 17.52 -3.69
N SER A 476 16.73 16.38 -3.75
CA SER A 476 16.77 15.32 -2.71
C SER A 476 16.40 15.86 -1.31
N ILE A 477 15.30 16.58 -1.22
CA ILE A 477 14.86 17.26 0.02
C ILE A 477 14.71 16.29 1.18
N MET A 478 14.21 15.08 0.96
CA MET A 478 14.08 14.06 2.01
C MET A 478 15.43 13.80 2.69
N LEU A 479 16.47 13.52 1.89
CA LEU A 479 17.81 13.25 2.40
C LEU A 479 18.50 14.52 2.88
N ASN A 480 18.50 15.58 2.07
CA ASN A 480 19.31 16.77 2.31
C ASN A 480 18.76 17.68 3.41
N VAL A 481 17.48 17.60 3.70
CA VAL A 481 16.84 18.40 4.75
C VAL A 481 16.50 17.52 5.96
N PHE A 482 15.50 16.64 5.84
CA PHE A 482 14.99 15.90 6.99
C PHE A 482 16.01 14.90 7.55
N SER A 483 16.52 13.98 6.75
CA SER A 483 17.48 12.97 7.24
C SER A 483 18.76 13.60 7.78
N ASN A 484 19.29 14.62 7.09
CA ASN A 484 20.50 15.32 7.57
C ASN A 484 20.24 16.24 8.77
N ALA A 485 19.04 16.83 8.90
CA ALA A 485 18.71 17.61 10.10
C ALA A 485 18.69 16.69 11.32
N VAL A 486 18.01 15.56 11.24
CA VAL A 486 17.91 14.60 12.34
C VAL A 486 19.27 13.97 12.66
N SER A 487 19.98 13.39 11.68
CA SER A 487 21.28 12.74 11.90
C SER A 487 22.38 13.72 12.36
N GLY A 488 22.36 14.94 11.81
CA GLY A 488 23.29 16.01 12.16
C GLY A 488 22.92 16.77 13.44
N LYS A 489 21.80 16.43 14.10
CA LYS A 489 21.27 17.16 15.26
C LYS A 489 21.12 18.65 15.00
N ARG A 490 20.53 19.00 13.87
CA ARG A 490 20.36 20.39 13.41
C ARG A 490 18.88 20.72 13.27
N SER A 491 18.52 22.00 13.43
CA SER A 491 17.16 22.46 13.16
C SER A 491 16.83 22.35 11.66
N PHE A 492 15.55 22.21 11.36
CA PHE A 492 15.03 22.26 10.00
C PHE A 492 15.52 23.51 9.25
N SER A 493 15.37 24.68 9.85
CA SER A 493 15.76 25.96 9.26
C SER A 493 17.27 26.06 8.97
N ALA A 494 18.13 25.36 9.71
CA ALA A 494 19.56 25.29 9.42
C ALA A 494 19.86 24.47 8.16
N MET A 495 19.05 23.46 7.85
CA MET A 495 19.21 22.60 6.68
C MET A 495 18.45 23.13 5.48
N TYR A 496 17.22 23.58 5.68
CA TYR A 496 16.38 24.23 4.67
C TYR A 496 16.60 25.74 4.67
N ASN A 497 17.74 26.13 4.18
CA ASN A 497 18.10 27.56 4.09
C ASN A 497 17.65 28.18 2.74
N ALA A 498 17.81 29.51 2.62
CA ALA A 498 17.43 30.22 1.40
C ALA A 498 18.13 29.72 0.12
N ARG A 499 19.28 29.05 0.25
CA ARG A 499 19.99 28.45 -0.87
C ARG A 499 19.31 27.15 -1.35
N SER A 500 18.91 26.29 -0.43
CA SER A 500 18.19 25.04 -0.76
C SER A 500 16.84 25.35 -1.38
N SER A 501 16.07 26.26 -0.82
CA SER A 501 14.82 26.76 -1.36
C SER A 501 14.98 27.34 -2.78
N ARG A 502 15.99 28.20 -2.98
CA ARG A 502 16.26 28.78 -4.30
C ARG A 502 16.69 27.74 -5.33
N ASN A 503 17.47 26.75 -4.93
CA ASN A 503 17.88 25.65 -5.81
C ASN A 503 16.69 24.78 -6.20
N MET A 504 15.81 24.46 -5.25
CA MET A 504 14.58 23.73 -5.51
C MET A 504 13.72 24.46 -6.53
N GLN A 505 13.45 25.75 -6.32
CA GLN A 505 12.69 26.59 -7.27
C GLN A 505 13.32 26.59 -8.67
N THR A 506 14.64 26.77 -8.75
CA THR A 506 15.35 26.81 -10.03
C THR A 506 15.25 25.49 -10.78
N ASN A 507 15.40 24.37 -10.06
CA ASN A 507 15.30 23.04 -10.66
C ASN A 507 13.88 22.70 -11.07
N MET A 508 12.88 23.02 -10.24
CA MET A 508 11.47 22.84 -10.59
C MET A 508 11.08 23.66 -11.82
N ASN A 509 11.54 24.89 -11.93
CA ASN A 509 11.31 25.71 -13.14
C ASN A 509 11.93 25.07 -14.40
N ARG A 510 13.11 24.45 -14.28
CA ARG A 510 13.73 23.70 -15.39
C ARG A 510 12.93 22.45 -15.73
N MET A 511 12.47 21.72 -14.73
CA MET A 511 11.62 20.55 -14.89
C MET A 511 10.34 20.90 -15.66
N ILE A 512 9.58 21.91 -15.19
CA ILE A 512 8.35 22.36 -15.84
C ILE A 512 8.61 22.82 -17.28
N LYS A 513 9.69 23.56 -17.50
CA LYS A 513 10.08 23.97 -18.87
C LYS A 513 10.38 22.78 -19.77
N ALA A 514 11.07 21.77 -19.27
CA ALA A 514 11.36 20.54 -20.00
C ALA A 514 10.04 19.78 -20.29
N PHE A 515 9.20 19.61 -19.27
CA PHE A 515 7.89 18.98 -19.39
C PHE A 515 7.03 19.63 -20.48
N LYS A 516 6.82 20.94 -20.40
CA LYS A 516 6.03 21.68 -21.40
C LYS A 516 6.61 21.53 -22.82
N ARG A 517 7.94 21.61 -22.95
CA ARG A 517 8.61 21.49 -24.23
C ARG A 517 8.45 20.10 -24.87
N TYR A 518 8.72 19.05 -24.12
CA TYR A 518 8.73 17.68 -24.66
C TYR A 518 7.32 17.14 -24.88
N ASN A 519 6.36 17.53 -24.05
CA ASN A 519 4.95 17.17 -24.20
C ASN A 519 4.17 18.14 -25.11
N LYS A 520 4.86 19.13 -25.73
CA LYS A 520 4.27 20.09 -26.67
C LYS A 520 3.09 20.88 -26.08
N ILE A 521 3.17 21.19 -24.81
CA ILE A 521 2.19 22.00 -24.09
C ILE A 521 2.52 23.48 -24.34
N LEU A 522 1.55 24.23 -24.88
CA LEU A 522 1.68 25.64 -25.24
C LEU A 522 1.61 26.59 -24.03
#